data_484dff714fe620e49be6eabcb3bc93eb
#
_entry.id   484dff714fe620e49be6eabcb3bc93eb
#
_cell.length_a   1.000
_cell.length_b   1.000
_cell.length_c   1.000
_cell.angle_alpha   90.00
_cell.angle_beta   90.00
_cell.angle_gamma   90.00
#
_symmetry.space_group_name_H-M   'P 1'
#
loop_
_entity.id
_entity.type
_entity.pdbx_description
1 polymer ?
#
loop_
_entity_poly.entity_id
_entity_poly.type
_entity_poly.pdbx_seq_one_letter_code
_entity_poly.pdbx_strand_id
1 'polypeptide(L)'
;KLEQALRAAGSNEIGGVLAAEQIGDGRFLVVDLSIQSDGTISDFKRDPIQHREFIQRFHSRMGHRPERFNYLGEWHSHPNYPAIPSEADIQQMQDLVEDVEQASTFLVLMVIKLSEDASLRGTIYGFRPQLGPVRGRLRGPENTLIKEEFEPIIVMPARRKTDDS
;
A
#
# COMPACT_ATOMS: atom_id res chain seq x y z
N LYS A 1 2.32 -12.45 11.20
CA LYS A 1 1.98 -11.11 11.74
C LYS A 1 0.74 -10.55 11.02
N LEU A 2 0.77 -10.34 9.70
CA LEU A 2 -0.33 -9.73 8.94
C LEU A 2 -1.63 -10.56 9.03
N GLU A 3 -1.58 -11.84 8.72
CA GLU A 3 -2.75 -12.72 8.78
C GLU A 3 -3.40 -12.76 10.18
N GLN A 4 -2.61 -12.80 11.24
CA GLN A 4 -3.11 -12.75 12.61
C GLN A 4 -3.83 -11.43 12.90
N ALA A 5 -3.29 -10.29 12.42
CA ALA A 5 -3.91 -8.99 12.58
C ALA A 5 -5.24 -8.89 11.82
N LEU A 6 -5.29 -9.39 10.58
CA LEU A 6 -6.52 -9.43 9.79
C LEU A 6 -7.61 -10.27 10.46
N ARG A 7 -7.25 -11.44 11.03
CA ARG A 7 -8.19 -12.27 11.79
C ARG A 7 -8.70 -11.58 13.04
N ALA A 8 -7.83 -10.88 13.77
CA ALA A 8 -8.21 -10.16 14.98
C ALA A 8 -9.10 -8.94 14.69
N ALA A 9 -8.89 -8.27 13.56
CA ALA A 9 -9.68 -7.12 13.14
C ALA A 9 -11.10 -7.49 12.68
N GLY A 10 -11.29 -8.72 12.19
CA GLY A 10 -12.58 -9.18 11.71
C GLY A 10 -13.09 -8.35 10.53
N SER A 11 -14.21 -7.65 10.73
CA SER A 11 -14.84 -6.80 9.71
C SER A 11 -14.35 -5.35 9.71
N ASN A 12 -13.46 -4.96 10.62
CA ASN A 12 -12.90 -3.61 10.65
C ASN A 12 -11.69 -3.50 9.72
N GLU A 13 -11.56 -2.37 9.07
CA GLU A 13 -10.38 -2.03 8.30
C GLU A 13 -9.20 -1.76 9.25
N ILE A 14 -8.06 -2.28 8.91
CA ILE A 14 -6.79 -2.01 9.57
C ILE A 14 -5.75 -1.66 8.52
N GLY A 15 -4.68 -1.00 8.93
CA GLY A 15 -3.66 -0.61 7.99
C GLY A 15 -2.37 -0.17 8.67
N GLY A 16 -1.50 0.44 7.89
CA GLY A 16 -0.24 0.94 8.38
C GLY A 16 0.76 1.25 7.26
N VAL A 17 2.02 1.26 7.62
CA VAL A 17 3.11 1.49 6.68
C VAL A 17 3.87 0.23 6.36
N LEU A 18 4.45 0.19 5.18
CA LEU A 18 5.34 -0.83 4.68
C LEU A 18 6.79 -0.33 4.78
N ALA A 19 7.65 -1.13 5.38
CA ALA A 19 9.09 -0.92 5.40
C ALA A 19 9.77 -2.04 4.62
N ALA A 20 10.64 -1.70 3.69
CA ALA A 20 11.16 -2.65 2.72
C ALA A 20 12.66 -2.51 2.50
N GLU A 21 13.24 -3.60 2.02
CA GLU A 21 14.55 -3.66 1.40
C GLU A 21 14.38 -3.57 -0.12
N GLN A 22 15.12 -2.69 -0.77
CA GLN A 22 15.24 -2.71 -2.23
C GLN A 22 16.23 -3.82 -2.63
N ILE A 23 15.71 -4.85 -3.31
CA ILE A 23 16.47 -6.02 -3.73
C ILE A 23 16.81 -6.03 -5.23
N GLY A 24 16.39 -5.02 -5.95
CA GLY A 24 16.64 -4.83 -7.37
C GLY A 24 15.82 -3.68 -7.93
N ASP A 25 15.98 -3.38 -9.21
CA ASP A 25 15.25 -2.31 -9.87
C ASP A 25 13.75 -2.64 -9.90
N GLY A 26 12.93 -1.79 -9.29
CA GLY A 26 11.50 -1.99 -9.13
C GLY A 26 11.10 -3.22 -8.30
N ARG A 27 12.04 -3.81 -7.55
CA ARG A 27 11.82 -5.02 -6.75
C ARG A 27 12.12 -4.76 -5.27
N PHE A 28 11.13 -5.04 -4.45
CA PHE A 28 11.17 -4.77 -3.02
C PHE A 28 10.78 -5.99 -2.21
N LEU A 29 11.46 -6.20 -1.11
CA LEU A 29 11.09 -7.17 -0.08
C LEU A 29 10.53 -6.40 1.12
N VAL A 30 9.24 -6.55 1.41
CA VAL A 30 8.66 -6.02 2.64
C VAL A 30 9.24 -6.78 3.82
N VAL A 31 10.04 -6.10 4.63
CA VAL A 31 10.75 -6.71 5.78
C VAL A 31 10.06 -6.42 7.10
N ASP A 32 9.27 -5.35 7.17
CA ASP A 32 8.41 -5.07 8.32
C ASP A 32 7.20 -4.22 7.89
N LEU A 33 6.16 -4.24 8.72
CA LEU A 33 4.98 -3.39 8.56
C LEU A 33 4.43 -2.99 9.93
N SER A 34 3.92 -1.76 10.01
CA SER A 34 3.13 -1.36 11.17
C SER A 34 1.69 -1.85 11.04
N ILE A 35 1.01 -1.97 12.17
CA ILE A 35 -0.40 -2.32 12.25
C ILE A 35 -1.08 -1.29 13.14
N GLN A 36 -2.05 -0.59 12.59
CA GLN A 36 -2.98 0.27 13.29
C GLN A 36 -4.37 -0.35 13.17
N SER A 37 -5.04 -0.53 14.29
CA SER A 37 -6.31 -1.28 14.41
C SER A 37 -7.49 -0.43 14.87
N ASP A 38 -7.37 0.87 14.78
CA ASP A 38 -8.38 1.87 15.16
C ASP A 38 -9.30 2.30 14.00
N GLY A 39 -9.27 1.56 12.88
CA GLY A 39 -10.18 1.75 11.76
C GLY A 39 -11.60 1.26 12.04
N THR A 40 -12.53 1.66 11.18
CA THR A 40 -13.94 1.26 11.20
C THR A 40 -14.22 0.21 10.11
N ILE A 41 -15.49 -0.14 9.91
CA ILE A 41 -15.92 -1.09 8.87
C ILE A 41 -15.61 -0.60 7.44
N SER A 42 -15.44 0.71 7.25
CA SER A 42 -15.30 1.33 5.93
C SER A 42 -14.29 2.47 5.86
N ASP A 43 -13.50 2.66 6.89
CA ASP A 43 -12.55 3.77 6.92
C ASP A 43 -11.34 3.41 7.79
N PHE A 44 -10.17 3.56 7.24
CA PHE A 44 -8.89 3.48 7.92
C PHE A 44 -8.20 4.84 7.87
N LYS A 45 -7.98 5.46 9.04
CA LYS A 45 -7.25 6.73 9.13
C LYS A 45 -5.84 6.49 9.61
N ARG A 46 -4.91 6.99 8.83
CA ARG A 46 -3.49 6.96 9.16
C ARG A 46 -3.18 7.88 10.36
N ASP A 47 -2.44 7.37 11.35
CA ASP A 47 -1.84 8.17 12.41
C ASP A 47 -0.40 8.57 12.03
N PRO A 48 -0.13 9.84 11.70
CA PRO A 48 1.19 10.28 11.27
C PRO A 48 2.27 10.14 12.36
N ILE A 49 1.89 10.17 13.63
CA ILE A 49 2.84 10.05 14.76
C ILE A 49 3.32 8.60 14.85
N GLN A 50 2.40 7.65 14.89
CA GLN A 50 2.73 6.22 14.92
C GLN A 50 3.55 5.80 13.70
N HIS A 51 3.25 6.34 12.52
CA HIS A 51 4.03 6.11 11.29
C HIS A 51 5.47 6.56 11.46
N ARG A 52 5.67 7.81 11.88
CA ARG A 52 7.01 8.38 12.07
C ARG A 52 7.83 7.57 13.07
N GLU A 53 7.26 7.24 14.20
CA GLU A 53 7.93 6.43 15.22
C GLU A 53 8.30 5.03 14.71
N PHE A 54 7.40 4.39 13.96
CA PHE A 54 7.69 3.09 13.37
C PHE A 54 8.87 3.17 12.40
N ILE A 55 8.89 4.14 11.50
CA ILE A 55 9.96 4.33 10.53
C ILE A 55 11.28 4.68 11.21
N GLN A 56 11.28 5.51 12.23
CA GLN A 56 12.49 5.83 13.00
C GLN A 56 13.07 4.57 13.67
N ARG A 57 12.24 3.75 14.31
CA ARG A 57 12.67 2.48 14.89
C ARG A 57 13.19 1.50 13.83
N PHE A 58 12.54 1.46 12.66
CA PHE A 58 12.98 0.64 11.54
C PHE A 58 14.37 1.06 11.05
N HIS A 59 14.60 2.34 10.77
CA HIS A 59 15.91 2.85 10.35
C HIS A 59 17.01 2.55 11.38
N SER A 60 16.73 2.72 12.66
CA SER A 60 17.68 2.39 13.72
C SER A 60 18.05 0.90 13.73
N ARG A 61 17.09 0.00 13.57
CA ARG A 61 17.33 -1.45 13.48
C ARG A 61 18.12 -1.85 12.23
N MET A 62 17.93 -1.14 11.12
CA MET A 62 18.61 -1.41 9.84
C MET A 62 19.94 -0.67 9.69
N GLY A 63 20.46 -0.07 10.77
CA GLY A 63 21.77 0.60 10.79
C GLY A 63 21.80 1.89 9.97
N HIS A 64 20.68 2.59 9.86
CA HIS A 64 20.56 3.86 9.13
C HIS A 64 21.07 3.79 7.68
N ARG A 65 20.61 2.79 6.94
CA ARG A 65 20.94 2.57 5.53
C ARG A 65 19.72 2.80 4.63
N PRO A 66 19.27 4.06 4.46
CA PRO A 66 18.05 4.39 3.73
C PRO A 66 18.13 4.07 2.23
N GLU A 67 19.33 3.99 1.67
CA GLU A 67 19.54 3.57 0.26
C GLU A 67 19.14 2.11 0.00
N ARG A 68 19.06 1.30 1.05
CA ARG A 68 18.69 -0.11 0.96
C ARG A 68 17.40 -0.43 1.69
N PHE A 69 17.20 0.16 2.87
CA PHE A 69 16.07 -0.10 3.77
C PHE A 69 15.30 1.18 4.03
N ASN A 70 14.08 1.28 3.52
CA ASN A 70 13.32 2.51 3.65
C ASN A 70 11.81 2.27 3.75
N TYR A 71 11.09 3.34 4.04
CA TYR A 71 9.65 3.42 3.86
C TYR A 71 9.32 3.15 2.40
N LEU A 72 8.42 2.22 2.16
CA LEU A 72 7.97 1.86 0.82
C LEU A 72 6.61 2.46 0.48
N GLY A 73 5.75 2.64 1.47
CA GLY A 73 4.39 3.11 1.27
C GLY A 73 3.44 2.59 2.33
N GLU A 74 2.19 2.42 1.97
CA GLU A 74 1.10 2.13 2.89
C GLU A 74 0.38 0.83 2.54
N TRP A 75 -0.35 0.32 3.51
CA TRP A 75 -1.26 -0.80 3.31
C TRP A 75 -2.51 -0.62 4.15
N HIS A 76 -3.62 -1.15 3.67
CA HIS A 76 -4.83 -1.33 4.47
C HIS A 76 -5.61 -2.57 4.03
N SER A 77 -6.55 -2.98 4.87
CA SER A 77 -7.42 -4.13 4.57
C SER A 77 -8.79 -3.69 4.10
N HIS A 78 -9.37 -4.48 3.20
CA HIS A 78 -10.77 -4.39 2.78
C HIS A 78 -11.52 -5.67 3.16
N PRO A 79 -11.86 -5.91 4.43
CA PRO A 79 -12.47 -7.18 4.85
C PRO A 79 -13.82 -7.44 4.17
N ASN A 80 -14.60 -6.39 3.92
CA ASN A 80 -15.98 -6.48 3.40
C ASN A 80 -16.11 -6.15 1.91
N TYR A 81 -15.02 -5.72 1.26
CA TYR A 81 -14.99 -5.26 -0.13
C TYR A 81 -13.90 -5.98 -0.92
N PRO A 82 -13.86 -5.87 -2.26
CA PRO A 82 -12.70 -6.28 -3.04
C PRO A 82 -11.42 -5.62 -2.53
N ALA A 83 -10.32 -6.39 -2.52
CA ALA A 83 -9.00 -5.86 -2.14
C ALA A 83 -8.36 -5.05 -3.28
N ILE A 84 -9.08 -4.02 -3.69
CA ILE A 84 -8.72 -3.09 -4.77
C ILE A 84 -8.81 -1.67 -4.18
N PRO A 85 -7.85 -0.76 -4.44
CA PRO A 85 -7.93 0.61 -3.98
C PRO A 85 -9.18 1.32 -4.50
N SER A 86 -9.82 2.11 -3.66
CA SER A 86 -10.85 3.06 -4.07
C SER A 86 -10.24 4.25 -4.82
N GLU A 87 -11.07 5.05 -5.48
CA GLU A 87 -10.61 6.31 -6.09
C GLU A 87 -10.02 7.26 -5.05
N ALA A 88 -10.57 7.29 -3.85
CA ALA A 88 -10.07 8.09 -2.73
C ALA A 88 -8.68 7.63 -2.28
N ASP A 89 -8.45 6.31 -2.20
CA ASP A 89 -7.14 5.74 -1.88
C ASP A 89 -6.09 6.13 -2.91
N ILE A 90 -6.45 6.03 -4.20
CA ILE A 90 -5.56 6.39 -5.30
C ILE A 90 -5.20 7.87 -5.24
N GLN A 91 -6.20 8.75 -5.05
CA GLN A 91 -5.96 10.19 -4.95
C GLN A 91 -5.08 10.52 -3.75
N GLN A 92 -5.35 9.95 -2.59
CA GLN A 92 -4.54 10.16 -1.39
C GLN A 92 -3.07 9.76 -1.59
N MET A 93 -2.82 8.63 -2.24
CA MET A 93 -1.46 8.18 -2.52
C MET A 93 -0.77 9.04 -3.57
N GLN A 94 -1.52 9.54 -4.55
CA GLN A 94 -0.98 10.46 -5.56
C GLN A 94 -0.60 11.80 -4.91
N ASP A 95 -1.45 12.36 -4.06
CA ASP A 95 -1.17 13.58 -3.31
C ASP A 95 0.07 13.40 -2.41
N LEU A 96 0.19 12.23 -1.77
CA LEU A 96 1.30 11.91 -0.89
C LEU A 96 2.64 11.82 -1.64
N VAL A 97 2.66 11.21 -2.82
CA VAL A 97 3.90 11.09 -3.61
C VAL A 97 4.29 12.42 -4.28
N GLU A 98 3.33 13.31 -4.50
CA GLU A 98 3.53 14.65 -5.06
C GLU A 98 3.89 15.70 -4.01
N ASP A 99 3.72 15.38 -2.72
CA ASP A 99 4.10 16.26 -1.63
C ASP A 99 5.62 16.45 -1.60
N VAL A 100 6.06 17.65 -1.92
CA VAL A 100 7.48 18.02 -1.99
C VAL A 100 8.19 17.93 -0.63
N GLU A 101 7.45 18.05 0.46
CA GLU A 101 8.01 17.92 1.82
C GLU A 101 8.34 16.45 2.16
N GLN A 102 7.63 15.51 1.57
CA GLN A 102 7.90 14.08 1.73
C GLN A 102 9.14 13.62 0.95
N ALA A 103 9.54 14.35 -0.09
CA ALA A 103 10.67 14.03 -0.98
C ALA A 103 10.65 12.58 -1.52
N SER A 104 9.48 11.97 -1.59
CA SER A 104 9.30 10.61 -2.08
C SER A 104 9.22 10.60 -3.60
N THR A 105 10.06 9.80 -4.25
CA THR A 105 10.03 9.63 -5.71
C THR A 105 9.22 8.42 -6.16
N PHE A 106 8.85 7.56 -5.21
CA PHE A 106 8.08 6.36 -5.43
C PHE A 106 7.42 5.91 -4.13
N LEU A 107 6.13 5.58 -4.19
CA LEU A 107 5.38 4.99 -3.09
C LEU A 107 4.54 3.83 -3.59
N VAL A 108 4.11 2.99 -2.66
CA VAL A 108 3.29 1.81 -2.92
C VAL A 108 2.05 1.84 -2.03
N LEU A 109 0.92 1.45 -2.59
CA LEU A 109 -0.27 1.09 -1.84
C LEU A 109 -0.58 -0.40 -2.00
N MET A 110 -0.68 -1.12 -0.89
CA MET A 110 -1.12 -2.50 -0.85
C MET A 110 -2.50 -2.58 -0.19
N VAL A 111 -3.49 -3.09 -0.90
CA VAL A 111 -4.80 -3.41 -0.35
C VAL A 111 -4.94 -4.92 -0.25
N ILE A 112 -5.34 -5.42 0.93
CA ILE A 112 -5.33 -6.86 1.21
C ILE A 112 -6.57 -7.29 2.00
N LYS A 113 -6.97 -8.54 1.84
CA LYS A 113 -7.98 -9.15 2.68
C LYS A 113 -7.69 -10.63 2.92
N LEU A 114 -8.33 -11.16 3.96
CA LEU A 114 -8.40 -12.57 4.21
C LEU A 114 -9.73 -13.11 3.64
N SER A 115 -9.65 -14.04 2.71
CA SER A 115 -10.83 -14.68 2.12
C SER A 115 -11.44 -15.70 3.06
N GLU A 116 -12.66 -16.16 2.75
CA GLU A 116 -13.36 -17.20 3.52
C GLU A 116 -12.57 -18.51 3.61
N ASP A 117 -11.82 -18.85 2.57
CA ASP A 117 -10.91 -20.00 2.53
C ASP A 117 -9.59 -19.77 3.28
N ALA A 118 -9.50 -18.70 4.08
CA ALA A 118 -8.32 -18.28 4.81
C ALA A 118 -7.10 -17.95 3.92
N SER A 119 -7.26 -17.81 2.62
CA SER A 119 -6.20 -17.33 1.75
C SER A 119 -6.10 -15.80 1.77
N LEU A 120 -4.88 -15.27 1.64
CA LEU A 120 -4.67 -13.85 1.42
C LEU A 120 -4.97 -13.50 -0.03
N ARG A 121 -5.73 -12.43 -0.23
CA ARG A 121 -5.96 -11.80 -1.52
C ARG A 121 -5.57 -10.35 -1.46
N GLY A 122 -5.06 -9.81 -2.54
CA GLY A 122 -4.66 -8.42 -2.52
C GLY A 122 -4.19 -7.88 -3.85
N THR A 123 -4.05 -6.57 -3.88
CA THR A 123 -3.48 -5.82 -4.99
C THR A 123 -2.41 -4.88 -4.47
N ILE A 124 -1.50 -4.51 -5.36
CA ILE A 124 -0.45 -3.54 -5.07
C ILE A 124 -0.30 -2.58 -6.25
N TYR A 125 -0.19 -1.29 -5.95
CA TYR A 125 0.01 -0.23 -6.92
C TYR A 125 1.21 0.62 -6.55
N GLY A 126 2.02 0.96 -7.54
CA GLY A 126 3.12 1.92 -7.41
C GLY A 126 2.71 3.29 -7.92
N PHE A 127 3.15 4.33 -7.22
CA PHE A 127 2.88 5.73 -7.51
C PHE A 127 4.18 6.49 -7.71
N ARG A 128 4.21 7.38 -8.69
CA ARG A 128 5.29 8.32 -8.94
C ARG A 128 4.71 9.70 -9.19
N PRO A 129 5.45 10.79 -8.90
CA PRO A 129 4.99 12.13 -9.22
C PRO A 129 4.64 12.25 -10.69
N GLN A 130 3.50 12.88 -10.98
CA GLN A 130 3.01 13.17 -12.34
C GLN A 130 2.71 11.95 -13.23
N LEU A 131 2.77 10.74 -12.66
CA LEU A 131 2.41 9.51 -13.35
C LEU A 131 1.22 8.86 -12.62
N GLY A 132 0.32 8.30 -13.39
CA GLY A 132 -0.80 7.54 -12.82
C GLY A 132 -0.31 6.25 -12.10
N PRO A 133 -1.18 5.65 -11.29
CA PRO A 133 -0.86 4.42 -10.58
C PRO A 133 -0.54 3.27 -11.55
N VAL A 134 0.49 2.50 -11.23
CA VAL A 134 0.87 1.32 -11.99
C VAL A 134 0.68 0.08 -11.13
N ARG A 135 -0.10 -0.87 -11.61
CA ARG A 135 -0.32 -2.13 -10.90
C ARG A 135 0.97 -2.96 -10.85
N GLY A 136 1.34 -3.37 -9.65
CA GLY A 136 2.47 -4.26 -9.39
C GLY A 136 2.04 -5.71 -9.22
N ARG A 137 2.99 -6.58 -8.89
CA ARG A 137 2.76 -7.98 -8.54
C ARG A 137 3.12 -8.19 -7.08
N LEU A 138 2.19 -8.80 -6.34
CA LEU A 138 2.37 -9.13 -4.94
C LEU A 138 2.67 -10.62 -4.79
N ARG A 139 3.74 -10.94 -4.05
CA ARG A 139 4.12 -12.31 -3.74
C ARG A 139 4.20 -12.51 -2.25
N GLY A 140 3.72 -13.63 -1.78
CA GLY A 140 3.81 -14.05 -0.39
C GLY A 140 5.13 -14.76 -0.09
N PRO A 141 5.25 -15.33 1.12
CA PRO A 141 6.36 -16.20 1.50
C PRO A 141 6.58 -17.31 0.47
N GLU A 142 7.84 -17.76 0.34
CA GLU A 142 8.25 -18.81 -0.61
C GLU A 142 7.93 -18.47 -2.08
N ASN A 143 7.82 -17.17 -2.40
CA ASN A 143 7.51 -16.67 -3.74
C ASN A 143 6.12 -17.11 -4.25
N THR A 144 5.23 -17.53 -3.37
CA THR A 144 3.84 -17.89 -3.69
C THR A 144 3.08 -16.65 -4.17
N LEU A 145 2.38 -16.75 -5.29
CA LEU A 145 1.51 -15.66 -5.73
C LEU A 145 0.36 -15.48 -4.74
N ILE A 146 0.23 -14.27 -4.20
CA ILE A 146 -0.98 -13.87 -3.51
C ILE A 146 -2.07 -13.75 -4.57
N LYS A 147 -3.19 -14.43 -4.36
CA LYS A 147 -4.31 -14.40 -5.30
C LYS A 147 -4.73 -12.96 -5.55
N GLU A 148 -4.66 -12.52 -6.79
CA GLU A 148 -5.10 -11.19 -7.19
C GLU A 148 -6.63 -11.18 -7.28
N GLU A 149 -7.27 -10.11 -6.80
CA GLU A 149 -8.65 -9.84 -7.14
C GLU A 149 -8.70 -9.18 -8.51
N PHE A 150 -9.45 -9.80 -9.42
CA PHE A 150 -9.67 -9.26 -10.76
C PHE A 150 -11.00 -8.52 -10.79
N GLU A 151 -10.95 -7.18 -10.81
CA GLU A 151 -11.87 -6.39 -11.62
C GLU A 151 -11.06 -5.57 -12.61
N PRO A 152 -11.42 -5.56 -13.89
CA PRO A 152 -10.74 -4.69 -14.85
C PRO A 152 -11.05 -3.25 -14.47
N ILE A 153 -10.06 -2.50 -14.01
CA ILE A 153 -10.18 -1.05 -13.92
C ILE A 153 -10.28 -0.56 -15.36
N ILE A 154 -11.48 -0.16 -15.78
CA ILE A 154 -11.66 0.58 -17.03
C ILE A 154 -11.06 1.97 -16.76
N VAL A 155 -9.80 2.14 -17.08
CA VAL A 155 -9.19 3.46 -17.15
C VAL A 155 -9.83 4.16 -18.34
N MET A 156 -10.82 5.01 -18.09
CA MET A 156 -11.32 5.89 -19.13
C MET A 156 -10.18 6.84 -19.53
N PRO A 157 -9.80 6.90 -20.81
CA PRO A 157 -8.81 7.86 -21.26
C PRO A 157 -9.33 9.27 -20.94
N ALA A 158 -8.46 10.12 -20.40
CA ALA A 158 -8.76 11.51 -20.14
C ALA A 158 -9.37 12.13 -21.41
N ARG A 159 -10.55 12.73 -21.29
CA ARG A 159 -11.18 13.46 -22.40
C ARG A 159 -10.18 14.52 -22.86
N ARG A 160 -9.69 14.39 -24.08
CA ARG A 160 -9.00 15.50 -24.75
C ARG A 160 -9.96 16.67 -24.75
N LYS A 161 -9.58 17.78 -24.13
CA LYS A 161 -10.23 19.06 -24.37
C LYS A 161 -10.08 19.32 -25.87
N THR A 162 -11.19 19.29 -26.60
CA THR A 162 -11.23 19.87 -27.94
C THR A 162 -11.18 21.36 -27.73
N ASP A 163 -10.05 21.99 -28.13
CA ASP A 163 -10.00 23.41 -28.36
C ASP A 163 -10.92 23.72 -29.53
N ASP A 164 -12.12 24.19 -29.23
CA ASP A 164 -12.94 24.88 -30.19
C ASP A 164 -12.53 26.36 -30.21
N SER A 165 -11.83 26.69 -31.28
CA SER A 165 -11.55 28.06 -31.71
C SER A 165 -12.77 28.67 -32.33
#